data_6fbfcf1cf9e6f3cbac98030d40300dee
#
_entry.id   6fbfcf1cf9e6f3cbac98030d40300dee
#
_cell.length_a   1.000
_cell.length_b   1.000
_cell.length_c   1.000
_cell.angle_alpha   90.00
_cell.angle_beta   90.00
_cell.angle_gamma   90.00
#
_symmetry.space_group_name_H-M   'P 1'
#
loop_
_entity.id
_entity.type
_entity.pdbx_description
1 polymer ?
#
loop_
_entity_poly.entity_id
_entity_poly.type
_entity_poly.pdbx_seq_one_letter_code
_entity_poly.pdbx_strand_id
1 'polypeptide(L)'
;RQRQMCIRDRGRMTFPTKLRELIGERFIVTKGIDGCLFVYSLEDFEKRAEKIRSLPMAKARALQRSFMAWACEVEPDKQGRILVPQSLREVAGLEKEIVVAGVSDRCEIWDKKRWDDFNSSIDDNELMEALEGLDF
;
A
#
# COMPACT_ATOMS: atom_id res chain seq x y z
N ARG A 1 1.57 -0.44 12.98
CA ARG A 1 2.85 -1.18 12.89
C ARG A 1 3.60 -0.78 11.63
N GLN A 2 4.87 -0.52 11.78
CA GLN A 2 5.72 -0.22 10.64
C GLN A 2 7.05 -0.96 10.76
N ARG A 3 7.68 -1.19 9.61
CA ARG A 3 8.94 -1.89 9.54
C ARG A 3 9.83 -1.23 8.50
N GLN A 4 11.03 -0.83 8.91
CA GLN A 4 12.03 -0.35 7.98
C GLN A 4 12.78 -1.54 7.40
N MET A 5 13.02 -1.52 6.10
CA MET A 5 13.73 -2.59 5.44
C MET A 5 14.30 -2.10 4.11
N CYS A 6 15.00 -2.98 3.40
CA CYS A 6 15.62 -2.65 2.13
C CYS A 6 14.96 -3.42 1.00
N ILE A 7 14.77 -2.73 -0.12
CA ILE A 7 14.43 -3.38 -1.37
C ILE A 7 15.74 -3.68 -2.10
N ARG A 8 15.88 -4.92 -2.58
CA ARG A 8 17.11 -5.36 -3.21
C ARG A 8 17.01 -5.34 -4.73
N ASP A 9 18.09 -5.75 -5.39
CA ASP A 9 18.14 -5.82 -6.85
C ASP A 9 16.92 -6.52 -7.42
N ARG A 10 16.44 -6.02 -8.55
CA ARG A 10 15.26 -6.53 -9.25
C ARG A 10 13.94 -6.36 -8.48
N GLY A 11 13.95 -5.49 -7.46
CA GLY A 11 12.74 -5.20 -6.72
C GLY A 11 12.32 -6.26 -5.71
N ARG A 12 13.23 -7.12 -5.28
CA ARG A 12 12.96 -8.14 -4.27
C ARG A 12 13.04 -7.56 -2.88
N MET A 13 12.04 -7.89 -2.06
CA MET A 13 12.02 -7.49 -0.66
C MET A 13 11.41 -8.60 0.18
N THR A 14 11.86 -8.71 1.43
CA THR A 14 11.23 -9.61 2.39
C THR A 14 9.99 -8.92 2.94
N PHE A 15 8.83 -9.54 2.77
CA PHE A 15 7.60 -8.98 3.32
C PHE A 15 7.47 -9.41 4.78
N PRO A 16 7.23 -8.48 5.74
CA PRO A 16 7.22 -8.81 7.15
C PRO A 16 6.18 -9.88 7.50
N THR A 17 6.61 -10.91 8.19
CA THR A 17 5.76 -12.06 8.53
C THR A 17 4.51 -11.66 9.29
N LYS A 18 4.63 -10.76 10.25
CA LYS A 18 3.49 -10.28 11.04
C LYS A 18 2.44 -9.58 10.18
N LEU A 19 2.87 -8.87 9.14
CA LEU A 19 1.96 -8.19 8.24
C LEU A 19 1.33 -9.19 7.26
N ARG A 20 2.04 -10.27 6.90
CA ARG A 20 1.46 -11.32 6.07
C ARG A 20 0.30 -12.03 6.76
N GLU A 21 0.33 -12.12 8.07
CA GLU A 21 -0.78 -12.69 8.83
C GLU A 21 -2.08 -11.91 8.62
N LEU A 22 -1.97 -10.60 8.37
CA LEU A 22 -3.12 -9.74 8.14
C LEU A 22 -3.68 -9.86 6.72
N ILE A 23 -2.82 -10.10 5.73
CA ILE A 23 -3.22 -10.05 4.32
C ILE A 23 -3.17 -11.39 3.60
N GLY A 24 -2.66 -12.43 4.25
CA GLY A 24 -2.63 -13.79 3.70
C GLY A 24 -1.39 -14.12 2.89
N GLU A 25 -1.41 -15.27 2.25
CA GLU A 25 -0.28 -15.82 1.49
C GLU A 25 -0.16 -15.24 0.09
N ARG A 26 -1.28 -14.84 -0.48
CA ARG A 26 -1.35 -14.14 -1.76
C ARG A 26 -2.03 -12.82 -1.53
N PHE A 27 -1.51 -11.79 -2.15
CA PHE A 27 -2.08 -10.47 -1.96
C PHE A 27 -1.89 -9.62 -3.21
N ILE A 28 -2.56 -8.49 -3.21
CA ILE A 28 -2.51 -7.54 -4.32
C ILE A 28 -1.69 -6.34 -3.89
N VAL A 29 -0.73 -5.95 -4.73
CA VAL A 29 0.01 -4.70 -4.58
C VAL A 29 -0.46 -3.78 -5.70
N THR A 30 -0.84 -2.58 -5.36
CA THR A 30 -1.31 -1.61 -6.35
C THR A 30 -0.86 -0.20 -5.99
N LYS A 31 -1.08 0.71 -6.92
CA LYS A 31 -0.79 2.13 -6.72
C LYS A 31 -1.70 2.67 -5.62
N GLY A 32 -1.08 3.27 -4.61
CA GLY A 32 -1.83 3.89 -3.52
C GLY A 32 -2.06 5.38 -3.75
N ILE A 33 -2.36 6.06 -2.68
CA ILE A 33 -2.55 7.50 -2.63
C ILE A 33 -1.35 8.08 -1.88
N ASP A 34 -1.01 9.32 -2.13
CA ASP A 34 0.10 10.03 -1.49
C ASP A 34 1.50 9.53 -1.89
N GLY A 35 1.60 8.80 -3.00
CA GLY A 35 2.89 8.36 -3.52
C GLY A 35 3.43 7.08 -2.90
N CYS A 36 2.54 6.21 -2.40
CA CYS A 36 2.91 4.90 -1.88
C CYS A 36 2.24 3.78 -2.67
N LEU A 37 2.49 2.54 -2.27
CA LEU A 37 1.78 1.38 -2.77
C LEU A 37 0.84 0.86 -1.68
N PHE A 38 -0.33 0.42 -2.08
CA PHE A 38 -1.27 -0.26 -1.19
C PHE A 38 -1.17 -1.77 -1.37
N VAL A 39 -1.28 -2.50 -0.28
CA VAL A 39 -1.26 -3.95 -0.26
C VAL A 39 -2.51 -4.45 0.43
N TYR A 40 -3.29 -5.27 -0.27
CA TYR A 40 -4.54 -5.84 0.23
C TYR A 40 -4.52 -7.35 0.12
N SER A 41 -5.24 -8.04 1.01
CA SER A 41 -5.57 -9.44 0.78
C SER A 41 -6.41 -9.55 -0.49
N LEU A 42 -6.44 -10.74 -1.10
CA LEU A 42 -7.29 -10.95 -2.28
C LEU A 42 -8.75 -10.62 -1.99
N GLU A 43 -9.23 -11.03 -0.83
CA GLU A 43 -10.61 -10.79 -0.42
C GLU A 43 -10.93 -9.31 -0.26
N ASP A 44 -10.06 -8.58 0.45
CA ASP A 44 -10.28 -7.15 0.68
C ASP A 44 -10.14 -6.33 -0.60
N PHE A 45 -9.25 -6.74 -1.48
CA PHE A 45 -9.12 -6.08 -2.79
C PHE A 45 -10.41 -6.26 -3.60
N GLU A 46 -10.97 -7.47 -3.63
CA GLU A 46 -12.21 -7.75 -4.37
C GLU A 46 -13.39 -6.95 -3.82
N LYS A 47 -13.46 -6.78 -2.51
CA LYS A 47 -14.50 -5.92 -1.90
C LYS A 47 -14.41 -4.49 -2.40
N ARG A 48 -13.21 -3.97 -2.53
CA ARG A 48 -12.99 -2.61 -3.05
C ARG A 48 -13.28 -2.52 -4.54
N ALA A 49 -12.93 -3.56 -5.28
CA ALA A 49 -13.24 -3.63 -6.71
C ALA A 49 -14.76 -3.58 -6.95
N GLU A 50 -15.53 -4.28 -6.14
CA GLU A 50 -17.00 -4.25 -6.24
C GLU A 50 -17.55 -2.85 -5.95
N LYS A 51 -17.02 -2.17 -4.94
CA LYS A 51 -17.43 -0.80 -4.62
C LYS A 51 -17.12 0.15 -5.77
N ILE A 52 -15.97 -0.02 -6.40
CA ILE A 52 -15.58 0.80 -7.55
C ILE A 52 -16.54 0.56 -8.73
N ARG A 53 -16.89 -0.70 -8.99
CA ARG A 53 -17.80 -1.05 -10.07
C ARG A 53 -19.19 -0.46 -9.85
N SER A 54 -19.60 -0.22 -8.61
CA SER A 54 -20.91 0.35 -8.28
C SER A 54 -20.98 1.87 -8.40
N LEU A 55 -19.85 2.54 -8.59
CA LEU A 55 -19.80 4.00 -8.70
C LEU A 55 -20.30 4.48 -10.07
N PRO A 56 -20.77 5.75 -10.18
CA PRO A 56 -21.05 6.36 -11.46
C PRO A 56 -19.83 6.29 -12.37
N MET A 57 -20.04 6.10 -13.66
CA MET A 57 -18.99 5.84 -14.64
C MET A 57 -17.83 6.85 -14.58
N ALA A 58 -18.14 8.14 -14.40
CA ALA A 58 -17.10 9.16 -14.35
C ALA A 58 -16.10 8.95 -13.22
N LYS A 59 -16.60 8.59 -12.03
CA LYS A 59 -15.77 8.31 -10.87
C LYS A 59 -15.11 6.93 -10.98
N ALA A 60 -15.84 5.94 -11.48
CA ALA A 60 -15.35 4.59 -11.65
C ALA A 60 -14.13 4.55 -12.59
N ARG A 61 -14.17 5.30 -13.70
CA ARG A 61 -13.06 5.31 -14.66
C ARG A 61 -11.74 5.73 -14.02
N ALA A 62 -11.77 6.79 -13.21
CA ALA A 62 -10.57 7.30 -12.57
C ALA A 62 -9.96 6.25 -11.63
N LEU A 63 -10.81 5.62 -10.82
CA LEU A 63 -10.37 4.58 -9.87
C LEU A 63 -9.94 3.29 -10.59
N GLN A 64 -10.63 2.91 -11.65
CA GLN A 64 -10.23 1.76 -12.45
C GLN A 64 -8.85 1.94 -13.04
N ARG A 65 -8.55 3.11 -13.56
CA ARG A 65 -7.25 3.42 -14.16
C ARG A 65 -6.15 3.59 -13.12
N SER A 66 -6.47 4.17 -11.97
CA SER A 66 -5.47 4.46 -10.94
C SER A 66 -5.26 3.30 -9.99
N PHE A 67 -6.32 2.57 -9.65
CA PHE A 67 -6.26 1.54 -8.60
C PHE A 67 -6.29 0.14 -9.19
N MET A 68 -7.25 -0.14 -10.08
CA MET A 68 -7.43 -1.49 -10.62
C MET A 68 -6.39 -1.86 -11.69
N ALA A 69 -6.07 -0.94 -12.58
CA ALA A 69 -5.15 -1.22 -13.68
C ALA A 69 -3.70 -1.42 -13.23
N TRP A 70 -3.34 -0.87 -12.07
CA TRP A 70 -2.00 -1.01 -11.50
C TRP A 70 -1.86 -2.21 -10.58
N ALA A 71 -2.96 -2.92 -10.32
CA ALA A 71 -2.97 -4.04 -9.39
C ALA A 71 -2.14 -5.22 -9.92
N CYS A 72 -1.34 -5.80 -9.05
CA CYS A 72 -0.51 -6.96 -9.35
C CYS A 72 -0.65 -7.96 -8.21
N GLU A 73 -1.00 -9.21 -8.58
CA GLU A 73 -1.04 -10.28 -7.58
C GLU A 73 0.37 -10.75 -7.30
N VAL A 74 0.74 -10.85 -6.03
CA VAL A 74 2.05 -11.33 -5.62
C VAL A 74 1.91 -12.44 -4.61
N GLU A 75 2.89 -13.35 -4.65
CA GLU A 75 2.99 -14.48 -3.73
C GLU A 75 4.42 -14.54 -3.21
N PRO A 76 4.63 -14.53 -1.89
CA PRO A 76 5.96 -14.66 -1.35
C PRO A 76 6.62 -16.00 -1.74
N ASP A 77 7.92 -15.97 -1.97
CA ASP A 77 8.68 -17.19 -2.20
C ASP A 77 8.90 -17.93 -0.87
N LYS A 78 9.65 -19.04 -0.91
CA LYS A 78 9.92 -19.86 0.28
C LYS A 78 10.62 -19.10 1.40
N GLN A 79 11.31 -18.02 1.05
CA GLN A 79 12.04 -17.18 2.00
C GLN A 79 11.24 -15.95 2.43
N GLY A 80 9.98 -15.86 2.00
CA GLY A 80 9.12 -14.73 2.33
C GLY A 80 9.37 -13.48 1.54
N ARG A 81 10.08 -13.58 0.41
CA ARG A 81 10.38 -12.44 -0.45
C ARG A 81 9.34 -12.29 -1.54
N ILE A 82 9.01 -11.04 -1.84
CA ILE A 82 8.13 -10.70 -2.95
C ILE A 82 8.92 -9.88 -3.97
N LEU A 83 8.44 -9.89 -5.21
CA LEU A 83 8.97 -9.08 -6.28
C LEU A 83 8.00 -7.94 -6.55
N VAL A 84 8.45 -6.70 -6.33
CA VAL A 84 7.65 -5.51 -6.64
C VAL A 84 7.97 -5.14 -8.10
N PRO A 85 6.97 -5.12 -8.99
CA PRO A 85 7.21 -4.76 -10.40
C PRO A 85 7.85 -3.39 -10.55
N GLN A 86 8.68 -3.24 -11.58
CA GLN A 86 9.40 -1.99 -11.82
C GLN A 86 8.46 -0.80 -11.96
N SER A 87 7.34 -0.95 -12.64
CA SER A 87 6.37 0.13 -12.81
C SER A 87 5.83 0.64 -11.48
N LEU A 88 5.54 -0.26 -10.54
CA LEU A 88 5.08 0.12 -9.21
C LEU A 88 6.20 0.75 -8.39
N ARG A 89 7.43 0.25 -8.51
CA ARG A 89 8.57 0.87 -7.83
C ARG A 89 8.79 2.30 -8.30
N GLU A 90 8.67 2.55 -9.59
CA GLU A 90 8.81 3.89 -10.15
C GLU A 90 7.72 4.84 -9.68
N VAL A 91 6.47 4.38 -9.68
CA VAL A 91 5.33 5.19 -9.22
C VAL A 91 5.49 5.61 -7.77
N ALA A 92 5.96 4.71 -6.92
CA ALA A 92 6.15 4.98 -5.50
C ALA A 92 7.54 5.54 -5.19
N GLY A 93 8.41 5.66 -6.20
CA GLY A 93 9.76 6.16 -6.00
C GLY A 93 10.60 5.32 -5.06
N LEU A 94 10.37 4.01 -5.03
CA LEU A 94 11.11 3.11 -4.14
C LEU A 94 12.57 3.01 -4.59
N GLU A 95 13.48 3.35 -3.68
CA GLU A 95 14.91 3.24 -3.94
C GLU A 95 15.50 2.06 -3.18
N LYS A 96 16.23 2.30 -2.12
CA LYS A 96 16.84 1.24 -1.31
C LYS A 96 16.10 0.99 -0.02
N GLU A 97 15.92 2.05 0.76
CA GLU A 97 15.27 1.96 2.06
C GLU A 97 13.78 2.22 1.92
N ILE A 98 12.99 1.32 2.47
CA ILE A 98 11.54 1.39 2.40
C ILE A 98 10.94 1.19 3.78
N VAL A 99 9.68 1.58 3.92
CA VAL A 99 8.88 1.34 5.11
C VAL A 99 7.64 0.58 4.69
N VAL A 100 7.36 -0.52 5.39
CA VAL A 100 6.11 -1.24 5.21
C VAL A 100 5.28 -0.99 6.46
N ALA A 101 4.11 -0.40 6.29
CA ALA A 101 3.24 -0.02 7.40
C ALA A 101 1.90 -0.72 7.31
N GLY A 102 1.47 -1.31 8.42
CA GLY A 102 0.10 -1.83 8.54
C GLY A 102 -0.82 -0.71 9.02
N VAL A 103 -1.84 -0.40 8.23
CA VAL A 103 -2.72 0.74 8.50
C VAL A 103 -4.18 0.31 8.52
N SER A 104 -4.53 -0.60 9.40
CA SER A 104 -5.87 -1.13 9.61
C SER A 104 -6.23 -2.25 8.63
N ASP A 105 -6.83 -1.93 7.50
CA ASP A 105 -7.35 -2.91 6.54
C ASP A 105 -6.41 -3.22 5.38
N ARG A 106 -5.23 -2.61 5.40
CA ARG A 106 -4.23 -2.79 4.35
C ARG A 106 -2.83 -2.54 4.89
N CYS A 107 -1.85 -2.88 4.07
CA CYS A 107 -0.49 -2.44 4.29
C CYS A 107 -0.13 -1.39 3.24
N GLU A 108 0.85 -0.57 3.55
CA GLU A 108 1.39 0.41 2.62
C GLU A 108 2.88 0.21 2.50
N ILE A 109 3.41 0.35 1.28
CA ILE A 109 4.84 0.31 1.03
C ILE A 109 5.27 1.70 0.60
N TRP A 110 6.19 2.28 1.36
CA TRP A 110 6.66 3.64 1.13
C TRP A 110 8.17 3.65 0.91
N ASP A 111 8.64 4.54 0.06
CA ASP A 111 10.02 4.95 0.10
C ASP A 111 10.27 5.64 1.44
N LYS A 112 11.37 5.31 2.11
CA LYS A 112 11.63 5.81 3.46
C LYS A 112 11.65 7.33 3.52
N LYS A 113 12.28 7.98 2.55
CA LYS A 113 12.35 9.44 2.52
C LYS A 113 10.96 10.06 2.38
N ARG A 114 10.13 9.50 1.49
CA ARG A 114 8.75 9.97 1.33
C ARG A 114 7.93 9.75 2.59
N TRP A 115 8.13 8.62 3.25
CA TRP A 115 7.47 8.32 4.52
C TRP A 115 7.81 9.35 5.57
N ASP A 116 9.10 9.65 5.75
CA ASP A 116 9.55 10.63 6.72
C ASP A 116 9.01 12.03 6.38
N ASP A 117 9.08 12.43 5.12
CA ASP A 117 8.58 13.74 4.67
C ASP A 117 7.07 13.85 4.86
N PHE A 118 6.32 12.82 4.53
CA PHE A 118 4.87 12.81 4.70
C PHE A 118 4.49 12.95 6.17
N ASN A 119 5.11 12.17 7.04
CA ASN A 119 4.81 12.22 8.46
C ASN A 119 5.20 13.56 9.10
N SER A 120 6.27 14.18 8.61
CA SER A 120 6.67 15.51 9.07
C SER A 120 5.70 16.60 8.64
N SER A 121 4.94 16.38 7.57
CA SER A 121 3.97 17.35 7.06
C SER A 121 2.61 17.26 7.73
N ILE A 122 2.35 16.20 8.50
CA ILE A 122 1.07 16.02 9.20
C ILE A 122 1.00 17.00 10.36
N ASP A 123 -0.05 17.81 10.37
CA ASP A 123 -0.31 18.78 11.42
C ASP A 123 -1.10 18.12 12.54
N ASP A 124 -0.67 18.33 13.78
CA ASP A 124 -1.37 17.82 14.95
C ASP A 124 -2.79 18.36 15.04
N ASN A 125 -3.04 19.59 14.56
CA ASN A 125 -4.38 20.16 14.53
C ASN A 125 -5.31 19.39 13.62
N GLU A 126 -4.81 18.94 12.46
CA GLU A 126 -5.59 18.12 11.54
C GLU A 126 -5.96 16.78 12.19
N LEU A 127 -5.02 16.18 12.91
CA LEU A 127 -5.26 14.94 13.63
C LEU A 127 -6.29 15.12 14.74
N MET A 128 -6.22 16.21 15.47
CA MET A 128 -7.17 16.51 16.53
C MET A 128 -8.57 16.71 15.98
N GLU A 129 -8.71 17.43 14.88
CA GLU A 129 -10.01 17.63 14.22
C GLU A 129 -10.62 16.30 13.79
N ALA A 130 -9.80 15.42 13.21
CA ALA A 130 -10.27 14.11 12.79
C ALA A 130 -10.72 13.25 13.98
N LEU A 131 -9.99 13.33 15.10
CA LEU A 131 -10.34 12.61 16.31
C LEU A 131 -11.63 13.13 16.94
N GLU A 132 -11.86 14.44 16.91
CA GLU A 132 -13.10 15.04 17.39
C GLU A 132 -14.30 14.51 16.61
N GLY A 133 -14.17 14.37 15.29
CA GLY A 133 -15.20 13.82 14.45
C GLY A 133 -15.56 12.38 14.78
N LEU A 134 -14.66 11.66 15.44
CA LEU A 134 -14.86 10.26 15.84
C LEU A 134 -15.31 10.11 17.30
N ASP A 135 -15.51 11.22 18.00
CA ASP A 135 -15.81 11.22 19.44
C ASP A 135 -14.77 10.40 20.20
N PHE A 136 -13.52 10.64 19.86
CA PHE A 136 -12.37 9.89 20.38
C PHE A 136 -11.90 10.37 21.79
#